data_30f248e016d8e1366fe5ae855fdd47b6
#
_entry.id   30f248e016d8e1366fe5ae855fdd47b6
#
_cell.length_a   1.000
_cell.length_b   1.000
_cell.length_c   1.000
_cell.angle_alpha   90.00
_cell.angle_beta   90.00
_cell.angle_gamma   90.00
#
_symmetry.space_group_name_H-M   'P 1'
#
loop_
_entity.id
_entity.type
_entity.pdbx_description
1 polymer ?
#
loop_
_entity_poly.entity_id
_entity_poly.type
_entity_poly.pdbx_seq_one_letter_code
_entity_poly.pdbx_strand_id
1 'polypeptide(L)'
;MVMTSSVIKADEIIVGTAADNKNVAPFVNSYPNSWLEMVYTAEEIGQACTIGSIAFQYYEGPSLDVNDIRIYLAETDKSSFENKSDWTPESELTLVYSGTNLILGDEEWESFRLDTPFEYSGEKNLAVVVAKTAPYIQLTLTWACYNSANSVMFTASDTDPAFAQYPTADGLATYNKKPVMKLKAPVAKLDAPKNLRAYIKQDVPGFSYKYEITMAWDAVVGATGYDVFVNTETAQDFHMGYTNGTAYVMGSNQETTFEFYVVAFNDETESEPSEVYTVVVKGDAIEEMNASFNIYPNPVNDRLYIEAETEVKEFVVYDIYGRHQVTETPSRQGNVTVDVADLKSGIYFVKVVTENGEAVQRFVKE
;
A
#
# COMPACT_ATOMS: atom_id res chain seq x y z
N MET A 1 32.75 11.25 -18.39
CA MET A 1 31.83 10.14 -18.19
C MET A 1 31.86 9.84 -16.70
N VAL A 2 30.96 10.45 -15.92
CA VAL A 2 30.90 10.26 -14.48
C VAL A 2 30.05 9.00 -14.27
N MET A 3 30.68 7.92 -13.83
CA MET A 3 29.96 6.73 -13.37
C MET A 3 29.30 7.09 -12.04
N THR A 4 28.01 7.35 -12.04
CA THR A 4 27.21 7.34 -10.82
C THR A 4 27.08 5.89 -10.39
N SER A 5 27.87 5.46 -9.39
CA SER A 5 27.60 4.20 -8.71
C SER A 5 26.23 4.34 -8.03
N SER A 6 25.23 3.62 -8.51
CA SER A 6 24.01 3.41 -7.75
C SER A 6 24.39 2.57 -6.52
N VAL A 7 24.54 3.23 -5.38
CA VAL A 7 24.57 2.53 -4.09
C VAL A 7 23.22 1.81 -4.00
N ILE A 8 23.24 0.49 -4.01
CA ILE A 8 22.06 -0.32 -3.69
C ILE A 8 21.81 -0.02 -2.20
N LYS A 9 20.89 0.88 -1.90
CA LYS A 9 20.39 1.07 -0.54
C LYS A 9 19.72 -0.23 -0.12
N ALA A 10 20.08 -0.74 1.06
CA ALA A 10 19.38 -1.87 1.64
C ALA A 10 17.93 -1.43 1.90
N ASP A 11 16.95 -2.23 1.47
CA ASP A 11 15.54 -1.96 1.68
C ASP A 11 15.16 -2.02 3.17
N GLU A 12 16.01 -2.68 3.98
CA GLU A 12 15.84 -2.87 5.42
C GLU A 12 17.20 -2.74 6.14
N ILE A 13 17.20 -2.01 7.26
CA ILE A 13 18.36 -1.86 8.15
C ILE A 13 17.95 -2.34 9.54
N ILE A 14 18.63 -3.36 10.07
CA ILE A 14 18.44 -3.81 11.45
C ILE A 14 19.57 -3.25 12.30
N VAL A 15 19.21 -2.47 13.34
CA VAL A 15 20.13 -1.83 14.26
C VAL A 15 20.14 -2.57 15.57
N GLY A 16 21.31 -3.08 15.94
CA GLY A 16 21.51 -3.93 17.11
C GLY A 16 21.28 -5.42 16.83
N THR A 17 21.81 -6.23 17.73
CA THR A 17 21.59 -7.68 17.70
C THR A 17 20.95 -8.07 19.02
N ALA A 18 19.82 -8.75 18.97
CA ALA A 18 19.18 -9.33 20.15
C ALA A 18 20.17 -10.28 20.83
N ALA A 19 20.81 -9.81 21.89
CA ALA A 19 21.40 -10.72 22.88
C ALA A 19 20.25 -11.17 23.80
N ASP A 20 20.44 -12.18 24.67
CA ASP A 20 19.44 -12.60 25.70
C ASP A 20 19.08 -11.46 26.68
N ASN A 21 18.90 -10.26 26.16
CA ASN A 21 18.62 -9.03 26.87
C ASN A 21 17.23 -8.51 26.49
N LYS A 22 16.45 -8.20 27.49
CA LYS A 22 15.10 -7.65 27.35
C LYS A 22 14.91 -6.42 28.22
N ASN A 23 14.01 -5.53 27.82
CA ASN A 23 13.61 -4.35 28.59
C ASN A 23 12.16 -3.98 28.25
N VAL A 24 11.59 -3.09 29.06
CA VAL A 24 10.28 -2.45 28.81
C VAL A 24 10.34 -1.31 27.77
N ALA A 25 11.53 -0.82 27.44
CA ALA A 25 11.71 0.09 26.32
C ALA A 25 11.43 -0.62 24.97
N PRO A 26 10.85 0.04 23.95
CA PRO A 26 10.69 1.50 23.82
C PRO A 26 9.41 2.09 24.41
N PHE A 27 8.49 1.28 24.94
CA PHE A 27 7.15 1.78 25.30
C PHE A 27 6.93 2.00 26.79
N VAL A 28 7.97 1.81 27.64
CA VAL A 28 7.90 1.97 29.12
C VAL A 28 6.64 1.34 29.71
N ASN A 29 6.46 0.05 29.50
CA ASN A 29 5.22 -0.68 29.86
C ASN A 29 4.90 -0.70 31.37
N SER A 30 5.85 -0.25 32.22
CA SER A 30 5.66 -0.10 33.66
C SER A 30 4.87 1.15 34.06
N TYR A 31 4.50 2.01 33.11
CA TYR A 31 3.69 3.20 33.32
C TYR A 31 2.65 3.36 32.21
N PRO A 32 1.43 3.80 32.52
CA PRO A 32 0.44 4.15 31.50
C PRO A 32 0.89 5.31 30.59
N ASN A 33 1.48 6.34 31.16
CA ASN A 33 1.86 7.57 30.43
C ASN A 33 3.39 7.69 30.43
N SER A 34 4.01 7.86 29.27
CA SER A 34 5.46 7.95 29.17
C SER A 34 5.93 8.73 27.95
N TRP A 35 7.10 9.34 28.11
CA TRP A 35 7.96 9.86 27.06
C TRP A 35 9.32 9.19 27.18
N LEU A 36 9.77 8.56 26.13
CA LEU A 36 11.05 7.87 26.11
C LEU A 36 11.83 8.32 24.88
N GLU A 37 13.11 8.63 25.07
CA GLU A 37 14.05 8.99 24.01
C GLU A 37 15.20 7.98 23.97
N MET A 38 15.57 7.57 22.75
CA MET A 38 16.66 6.65 22.45
C MET A 38 17.60 7.31 21.44
N VAL A 39 18.91 7.10 21.59
CA VAL A 39 19.90 7.56 20.62
C VAL A 39 20.57 6.36 19.96
N TYR A 40 20.45 6.28 18.64
CA TYR A 40 21.14 5.32 17.79
C TYR A 40 22.26 6.05 17.03
N THR A 41 23.49 5.53 17.13
CA THR A 41 24.64 6.20 16.49
C THR A 41 24.65 5.97 14.98
N ALA A 42 25.26 6.90 14.24
CA ALA A 42 25.46 6.77 12.81
C ALA A 42 26.26 5.49 12.44
N GLU A 43 27.20 5.10 13.30
CA GLU A 43 27.95 3.84 13.14
C GLU A 43 27.08 2.61 13.28
N GLU A 44 26.08 2.61 14.20
CA GLU A 44 25.13 1.50 14.37
C GLU A 44 24.17 1.38 13.20
N ILE A 45 23.73 2.50 12.62
CA ILE A 45 22.81 2.52 11.46
C ILE A 45 23.58 2.23 10.16
N GLY A 46 24.80 2.74 10.03
CA GLY A 46 25.77 2.38 9.01
C GLY A 46 25.62 3.08 7.66
N GLN A 47 24.50 3.75 7.38
CA GLN A 47 24.26 4.43 6.09
C GLN A 47 23.16 5.48 6.17
N ALA A 48 23.18 6.42 5.22
CA ALA A 48 22.06 7.32 4.96
C ALA A 48 20.86 6.55 4.37
N CYS A 49 19.65 6.91 4.76
CA CYS A 49 18.43 6.30 4.23
C CYS A 49 17.23 7.23 4.38
N THR A 50 16.21 7.04 3.54
CA THR A 50 14.87 7.57 3.80
C THR A 50 14.13 6.55 4.65
N ILE A 51 13.69 6.92 5.84
CA ILE A 51 12.95 6.04 6.76
C ILE A 51 11.47 6.16 6.46
N GLY A 52 10.84 5.08 6.03
CA GLY A 52 9.40 4.97 5.78
C GLY A 52 8.65 4.19 6.83
N SER A 53 9.34 3.32 7.56
CA SER A 53 8.82 2.66 8.74
C SER A 53 9.90 2.37 9.76
N ILE A 54 9.49 2.31 11.03
CA ILE A 54 10.32 1.90 12.15
C ILE A 54 9.65 0.74 12.88
N ALA A 55 10.42 -0.29 13.25
CA ALA A 55 9.89 -1.40 14.00
C ALA A 55 10.81 -1.78 15.16
N PHE A 56 10.20 -2.35 16.21
CA PHE A 56 10.92 -2.85 17.38
C PHE A 56 10.63 -4.34 17.58
N GLN A 57 11.66 -5.09 17.88
CA GLN A 57 11.53 -6.54 18.02
C GLN A 57 10.88 -6.89 19.36
N TYR A 58 9.73 -7.56 19.30
CA TYR A 58 9.08 -8.16 20.45
C TYR A 58 9.96 -9.29 21.02
N TYR A 59 9.95 -9.45 22.34
CA TYR A 59 10.70 -10.51 23.00
C TYR A 59 9.80 -11.53 23.68
N GLU A 60 8.97 -11.09 24.66
CA GLU A 60 8.03 -11.96 25.37
C GLU A 60 6.98 -11.17 26.14
N GLY A 61 5.88 -11.83 26.49
CA GLY A 61 4.79 -11.32 27.35
C GLY A 61 3.46 -11.24 26.60
N PRO A 62 2.37 -10.97 27.29
CA PRO A 62 1.09 -10.70 26.68
C PRO A 62 1.07 -9.30 26.06
N SER A 63 0.18 -9.10 25.08
CA SER A 63 -0.02 -7.81 24.42
C SER A 63 -0.47 -6.70 25.38
N LEU A 64 -0.27 -5.46 24.98
CA LEU A 64 -0.65 -4.24 25.68
C LEU A 64 -1.54 -3.38 24.79
N ASP A 65 -2.76 -3.08 25.24
CA ASP A 65 -3.60 -2.06 24.63
C ASP A 65 -3.03 -0.66 24.91
N VAL A 66 -2.95 0.18 23.88
CA VAL A 66 -2.44 1.56 23.96
C VAL A 66 -3.49 2.51 23.41
N ASN A 67 -3.73 3.60 24.11
CA ASN A 67 -4.69 4.64 23.67
C ASN A 67 -4.09 5.51 22.57
N ASP A 68 -2.82 5.88 22.74
CA ASP A 68 -2.12 6.81 21.83
C ASP A 68 -0.62 6.49 21.81
N ILE A 69 -0.03 6.47 20.62
CA ILE A 69 1.42 6.44 20.39
C ILE A 69 1.78 7.52 19.41
N ARG A 70 2.82 8.28 19.74
CA ARG A 70 3.48 9.21 18.83
C ARG A 70 4.96 8.89 18.77
N ILE A 71 5.50 8.88 17.56
CA ILE A 71 6.94 8.68 17.34
C ILE A 71 7.50 9.95 16.70
N TYR A 72 8.61 10.43 17.25
CA TYR A 72 9.34 11.56 16.72
C TYR A 72 10.77 11.12 16.37
N LEU A 73 11.32 11.71 15.32
CA LEU A 73 12.72 11.51 14.92
C LEU A 73 13.44 12.86 14.86
N ALA A 74 14.74 12.82 15.15
CA ALA A 74 15.64 13.96 14.92
C ALA A 74 17.05 13.45 14.66
N GLU A 75 17.81 14.17 13.85
CA GLU A 75 19.26 14.01 13.80
C GLU A 75 19.91 14.76 14.96
N THR A 76 20.88 14.13 15.64
CA THR A 76 21.52 14.68 16.83
C THR A 76 23.01 14.40 16.85
N ASP A 77 23.77 15.27 17.48
CA ASP A 77 25.19 15.05 17.74
C ASP A 77 25.43 14.21 19.02
N LYS A 78 24.39 13.94 19.81
CA LYS A 78 24.45 13.08 21.00
C LYS A 78 24.69 11.64 20.63
N SER A 79 25.61 10.97 21.33
CA SER A 79 25.80 9.51 21.25
C SER A 79 25.22 8.77 22.47
N SER A 80 24.94 9.51 23.54
CA SER A 80 24.35 9.05 24.81
C SER A 80 23.85 10.25 25.59
N PHE A 81 23.08 10.02 26.66
CA PHE A 81 22.60 11.07 27.55
C PHE A 81 23.65 11.37 28.65
N GLU A 82 24.06 12.62 28.75
CA GLU A 82 25.03 13.07 29.77
C GLU A 82 24.38 13.17 31.16
N ASN A 83 23.13 13.55 31.20
CA ASN A 83 22.36 13.73 32.44
C ASN A 83 20.84 13.56 32.13
N LYS A 84 19.99 13.68 33.17
CA LYS A 84 18.55 13.45 33.08
C LYS A 84 17.76 14.61 32.43
N SER A 85 18.39 15.76 32.22
CA SER A 85 17.79 16.93 31.54
C SER A 85 18.20 17.01 30.08
N ASP A 86 18.97 16.05 29.59
CA ASP A 86 19.60 16.08 28.27
C ASP A 86 18.63 15.63 27.14
N TRP A 87 17.40 16.14 27.15
CA TRP A 87 16.41 15.90 26.10
C TRP A 87 16.83 16.55 24.78
N THR A 88 16.53 15.92 23.65
CA THR A 88 16.62 16.59 22.35
C THR A 88 15.61 17.73 22.31
N PRO A 89 15.99 18.95 21.89
CA PRO A 89 15.07 20.08 21.87
C PRO A 89 13.79 19.78 21.07
N GLU A 90 12.63 20.19 21.58
CA GLU A 90 11.35 19.98 20.92
C GLU A 90 11.32 20.52 19.48
N SER A 91 12.02 21.65 19.27
CA SER A 91 12.10 22.29 17.95
C SER A 91 12.89 21.49 16.90
N GLU A 92 13.68 20.50 17.33
CA GLU A 92 14.44 19.59 16.45
C GLU A 92 13.68 18.28 16.16
N LEU A 93 12.65 17.98 16.97
CA LEU A 93 11.86 16.76 16.84
C LEU A 93 10.84 16.87 15.71
N THR A 94 10.84 15.93 14.81
CA THR A 94 9.82 15.78 13.76
C THR A 94 8.84 14.67 14.15
N LEU A 95 7.55 14.98 14.30
CA LEU A 95 6.51 13.97 14.46
C LEU A 95 6.37 13.18 13.15
N VAL A 96 6.65 11.90 13.19
CA VAL A 96 6.65 11.01 12.02
C VAL A 96 5.56 9.96 12.03
N TYR A 97 4.98 9.68 13.20
CA TYR A 97 3.89 8.71 13.37
C TYR A 97 2.95 9.12 14.49
N SER A 98 1.65 8.97 14.27
CA SER A 98 0.60 9.12 15.29
C SER A 98 -0.48 8.04 15.10
N GLY A 99 -0.68 7.18 16.10
CA GLY A 99 -1.67 6.12 16.08
C GLY A 99 -2.45 6.03 17.38
N THR A 100 -3.71 5.60 17.30
CA THR A 100 -4.62 5.46 18.45
C THR A 100 -5.25 4.07 18.49
N ASN A 101 -5.58 3.59 19.70
CA ASN A 101 -6.24 2.30 19.94
C ASN A 101 -5.46 1.11 19.33
N LEU A 102 -4.17 1.03 19.62
CA LEU A 102 -3.26 0.03 19.11
C LEU A 102 -3.10 -1.12 20.12
N ILE A 103 -2.70 -2.28 19.61
CA ILE A 103 -2.29 -3.43 20.43
C ILE A 103 -0.81 -3.66 20.15
N LEU A 104 0.03 -3.63 21.18
CA LEU A 104 1.47 -3.88 21.08
C LEU A 104 1.83 -5.29 21.54
N GLY A 105 2.84 -5.89 20.91
CA GLY A 105 3.36 -7.20 21.28
C GLY A 105 2.55 -8.36 20.71
N ASP A 106 1.90 -8.14 19.59
CA ASP A 106 1.12 -9.12 18.86
C ASP A 106 1.92 -9.74 17.69
N GLU A 107 2.97 -9.05 17.26
CA GLU A 107 3.83 -9.41 16.14
C GLU A 107 5.28 -9.59 16.58
N GLU A 108 6.06 -10.42 15.87
CA GLU A 108 7.52 -10.54 16.10
C GLU A 108 8.24 -9.20 15.98
N TRP A 109 7.81 -8.36 15.04
CA TRP A 109 8.27 -7.01 14.84
C TRP A 109 7.08 -6.05 14.87
N GLU A 110 6.96 -5.29 15.95
CA GLU A 110 5.97 -4.23 16.06
C GLU A 110 6.36 -3.07 15.16
N SER A 111 5.64 -2.88 14.05
CA SER A 111 6.01 -1.97 12.97
C SER A 111 5.09 -0.76 12.90
N PHE A 112 5.70 0.42 12.76
CA PHE A 112 5.04 1.72 12.63
C PHE A 112 5.40 2.31 11.27
N ARG A 113 4.44 2.32 10.34
CA ARG A 113 4.59 3.01 9.07
C ARG A 113 4.48 4.52 9.33
N LEU A 114 5.50 5.27 8.91
CA LEU A 114 5.55 6.70 9.15
C LEU A 114 4.51 7.44 8.30
N ASP A 115 3.79 8.38 8.91
CA ASP A 115 2.86 9.29 8.21
C ASP A 115 3.62 10.20 7.23
N THR A 116 4.85 10.56 7.62
CA THR A 116 5.78 11.34 6.81
C THR A 116 7.15 10.66 6.84
N PRO A 117 7.70 10.21 5.70
CA PRO A 117 9.05 9.66 5.63
C PRO A 117 10.09 10.64 6.18
N PHE A 118 11.12 10.12 6.86
CA PHE A 118 12.19 10.90 7.44
C PHE A 118 13.50 10.69 6.67
N GLU A 119 14.10 11.80 6.20
CA GLU A 119 15.39 11.77 5.51
C GLU A 119 16.51 11.76 6.53
N TYR A 120 17.16 10.60 6.68
CA TYR A 120 18.32 10.43 7.57
C TYR A 120 19.62 10.55 6.76
N SER A 121 20.46 11.53 7.13
CA SER A 121 21.68 11.85 6.39
C SER A 121 22.78 10.80 6.52
N GLY A 122 22.78 10.00 7.61
CA GLY A 122 23.87 9.09 7.96
C GLY A 122 25.12 9.77 8.53
N GLU A 123 25.13 11.10 8.65
CA GLU A 123 26.25 11.87 9.17
C GLU A 123 26.15 12.12 10.68
N LYS A 124 24.94 12.22 11.19
CA LYS A 124 24.61 12.40 12.61
C LYS A 124 23.96 11.15 13.19
N ASN A 125 23.87 11.12 14.51
CA ASN A 125 23.13 10.09 15.22
C ASN A 125 21.62 10.34 15.11
N LEU A 126 20.82 9.31 15.33
CA LEU A 126 19.36 9.39 15.25
C LEU A 126 18.77 9.35 16.67
N ALA A 127 18.09 10.41 17.08
CA ALA A 127 17.21 10.39 18.22
C ALA A 127 15.84 9.84 17.80
N VAL A 128 15.36 8.83 18.54
CA VAL A 128 14.06 8.22 18.37
C VAL A 128 13.27 8.42 19.65
N VAL A 129 12.15 9.12 19.56
CA VAL A 129 11.29 9.38 20.70
C VAL A 129 9.98 8.61 20.54
N VAL A 130 9.55 7.98 21.63
CA VAL A 130 8.24 7.34 21.74
C VAL A 130 7.47 7.93 22.90
N ALA A 131 6.35 8.60 22.59
CA ALA A 131 5.38 9.06 23.56
C ALA A 131 4.17 8.12 23.55
N LYS A 132 3.69 7.71 24.75
CA LYS A 132 2.63 6.71 24.86
C LYS A 132 1.66 7.05 25.98
N THR A 133 0.35 6.80 25.73
CA THR A 133 -0.67 6.63 26.75
C THR A 133 -1.33 5.27 26.67
N ALA A 134 -1.61 4.63 27.79
CA ALA A 134 -2.25 3.31 27.86
C ALA A 134 -3.26 3.24 29.01
N PRO A 135 -4.27 2.34 28.96
CA PRO A 135 -5.27 2.22 30.01
C PRO A 135 -4.73 1.52 31.27
N TYR A 136 -3.66 0.75 31.14
CA TYR A 136 -3.06 -0.02 32.22
C TYR A 136 -1.57 -0.29 31.97
N ILE A 137 -0.88 -0.87 32.95
CA ILE A 137 0.51 -1.29 32.84
C ILE A 137 0.61 -2.80 32.49
N GLN A 138 1.68 -3.17 31.76
CA GLN A 138 1.96 -4.57 31.41
C GLN A 138 3.44 -4.88 31.60
N LEU A 139 3.80 -5.21 32.86
CA LEU A 139 5.20 -5.38 33.25
C LEU A 139 5.91 -6.58 32.61
N THR A 140 5.15 -7.57 32.14
CA THR A 140 5.70 -8.78 31.53
C THR A 140 5.89 -8.69 30.02
N LEU A 141 5.34 -7.67 29.38
CA LEU A 141 5.62 -7.35 27.99
C LEU A 141 7.03 -6.74 27.89
N THR A 142 7.89 -7.36 27.12
CA THR A 142 9.28 -6.93 26.96
C THR A 142 9.75 -7.01 25.51
N TRP A 143 10.79 -6.25 25.22
CA TRP A 143 11.35 -6.03 23.88
C TRP A 143 12.79 -6.50 23.83
N ALA A 144 13.21 -7.02 22.70
CA ALA A 144 14.59 -7.41 22.47
C ALA A 144 15.50 -6.19 22.49
N CYS A 145 16.59 -6.28 23.25
CA CYS A 145 17.52 -5.17 23.49
C CYS A 145 18.96 -5.63 23.37
N TYR A 146 19.85 -4.68 23.21
CA TYR A 146 21.31 -4.85 23.32
C TYR A 146 21.92 -3.81 24.25
N ASN A 147 23.13 -4.08 24.73
CA ASN A 147 23.81 -3.18 25.68
C ASN A 147 24.33 -1.91 24.97
N SER A 148 23.94 -0.77 25.48
CA SER A 148 24.40 0.54 25.02
C SER A 148 24.30 1.54 26.19
N ALA A 149 25.43 2.03 26.65
CA ALA A 149 25.50 2.83 27.87
C ALA A 149 24.76 4.17 27.72
N ASN A 150 23.89 4.49 28.68
CA ASN A 150 23.13 5.74 28.75
C ASN A 150 22.45 6.17 27.44
N SER A 151 22.03 5.21 26.64
CA SER A 151 21.45 5.47 25.30
C SER A 151 19.93 5.60 25.29
N VAL A 152 19.28 5.38 26.42
CA VAL A 152 17.83 5.49 26.60
C VAL A 152 17.54 6.32 27.84
N MET A 153 16.67 7.32 27.70
CA MET A 153 16.20 8.16 28.81
C MET A 153 14.67 8.22 28.76
N PHE A 154 14.00 8.26 29.91
CA PHE A 154 12.56 8.34 29.96
C PHE A 154 12.05 9.16 31.13
N THR A 155 10.83 9.68 30.97
CA THR A 155 9.96 10.16 32.06
C THR A 155 8.58 9.50 31.93
N ALA A 156 7.89 9.33 33.05
CA ALA A 156 6.61 8.60 33.06
C ALA A 156 5.77 8.91 34.29
N SER A 157 4.45 8.63 34.20
CA SER A 157 3.50 8.79 35.30
C SER A 157 2.40 7.75 35.24
N ASP A 158 1.93 7.29 36.42
CA ASP A 158 0.78 6.40 36.53
C ASP A 158 -0.55 7.12 36.26
N THR A 159 -0.63 8.41 36.50
CA THR A 159 -1.90 9.13 36.55
C THR A 159 -1.95 10.38 35.66
N ASP A 160 -0.82 10.97 35.33
CA ASP A 160 -0.74 12.23 34.61
C ASP A 160 -0.41 12.03 33.13
N PRO A 161 -1.38 12.23 32.21
CA PRO A 161 -1.13 12.08 30.76
C PRO A 161 -0.19 13.17 30.20
N ALA A 162 0.12 14.24 30.94
CA ALA A 162 1.09 15.24 30.52
C ALA A 162 2.50 14.64 30.37
N PHE A 163 2.79 13.50 31.03
CA PHE A 163 4.05 12.79 30.87
C PHE A 163 4.20 12.06 29.52
N ALA A 164 3.16 12.03 28.71
CA ALA A 164 3.26 11.66 27.29
C ALA A 164 3.47 12.86 26.36
N GLN A 165 3.77 14.05 26.88
CA GLN A 165 4.13 15.25 26.14
C GLN A 165 5.63 15.54 26.30
N TYR A 166 6.15 16.53 25.56
CA TYR A 166 7.54 16.95 25.68
C TYR A 166 7.89 17.29 27.15
N PRO A 167 8.97 16.71 27.69
CA PRO A 167 9.29 16.85 29.10
C PRO A 167 9.75 18.27 29.46
N THR A 168 9.17 18.83 30.51
CA THR A 168 9.57 20.11 31.10
C THR A 168 10.45 19.95 32.35
N ALA A 169 10.74 18.69 32.72
CA ALA A 169 11.52 18.32 33.91
C ALA A 169 12.53 17.21 33.55
N ASP A 170 13.41 16.92 34.51
CA ASP A 170 14.38 15.83 34.41
C ASP A 170 13.70 14.47 34.18
N GLY A 171 14.35 13.60 33.43
CA GLY A 171 13.95 12.21 33.28
C GLY A 171 14.02 11.44 34.60
N LEU A 172 13.22 10.40 34.72
CA LEU A 172 13.22 9.51 35.89
C LEU A 172 14.51 8.67 35.94
N ALA A 173 14.92 8.11 34.78
CA ALA A 173 16.08 7.24 34.70
C ALA A 173 16.68 7.23 33.28
N THR A 174 17.91 6.73 33.20
CA THR A 174 18.54 6.28 31.96
C THR A 174 18.74 4.78 32.00
N TYR A 175 18.65 4.13 30.82
CA TYR A 175 18.90 2.71 30.67
C TYR A 175 20.15 2.45 29.82
N ASN A 176 20.84 1.34 30.15
CA ASN A 176 22.00 0.84 29.39
C ASN A 176 21.58 -0.29 28.42
N LYS A 177 20.33 -0.38 28.11
CA LYS A 177 19.75 -1.38 27.18
C LYS A 177 18.87 -0.64 26.19
N LYS A 178 19.25 -0.72 24.93
CA LYS A 178 18.58 -0.09 23.82
C LYS A 178 17.83 -1.14 22.99
N PRO A 179 16.58 -0.90 22.59
CA PRO A 179 15.82 -1.82 21.75
C PRO A 179 16.51 -2.11 20.42
N VAL A 180 16.38 -3.35 19.97
CA VAL A 180 16.68 -3.71 18.59
C VAL A 180 15.64 -3.05 17.69
N MET A 181 16.10 -2.29 16.71
CA MET A 181 15.28 -1.48 15.84
C MET A 181 15.48 -1.91 14.38
N LYS A 182 14.39 -1.86 13.62
CA LYS A 182 14.39 -2.06 12.18
C LYS A 182 13.91 -0.80 11.49
N LEU A 183 14.66 -0.35 10.48
CA LEU A 183 14.29 0.75 9.60
C LEU A 183 14.05 0.20 8.21
N LYS A 184 12.96 0.61 7.57
CA LYS A 184 12.67 0.30 6.17
C LYS A 184 12.47 1.57 5.35
N ALA A 185 12.81 1.48 4.06
CA ALA A 185 12.50 2.52 3.10
C ALA A 185 10.97 2.72 2.98
N PRO A 186 10.52 3.93 2.57
CA PRO A 186 9.11 4.14 2.28
C PRO A 186 8.62 3.18 1.21
N VAL A 187 7.53 2.51 1.48
CA VAL A 187 6.83 1.73 0.46
C VAL A 187 6.16 2.70 -0.50
N ALA A 188 6.39 2.53 -1.79
CA ALA A 188 5.69 3.32 -2.79
C ALA A 188 4.17 3.09 -2.64
N LYS A 189 3.41 4.18 -2.49
CA LYS A 189 1.96 4.10 -2.44
C LYS A 189 1.46 3.63 -3.80
N LEU A 190 0.56 2.66 -3.80
CA LEU A 190 -0.10 2.26 -5.03
C LEU A 190 -1.02 3.38 -5.53
N ASP A 191 -1.04 3.61 -6.83
CA ASP A 191 -2.02 4.50 -7.44
C ASP A 191 -3.43 3.91 -7.30
N ALA A 192 -4.45 4.75 -7.14
CA ALA A 192 -5.83 4.33 -7.22
C ALA A 192 -6.14 3.74 -8.60
N PRO A 193 -6.88 2.61 -8.67
CA PRO A 193 -7.32 2.05 -9.95
C PRO A 193 -8.10 3.07 -10.78
N LYS A 194 -7.91 3.07 -12.11
CA LYS A 194 -8.49 4.03 -13.04
C LYS A 194 -9.24 3.33 -14.17
N ASN A 195 -10.02 4.11 -14.91
CA ASN A 195 -10.74 3.65 -16.09
C ASN A 195 -11.65 2.45 -15.79
N LEU A 196 -12.44 2.57 -14.69
CA LEU A 196 -13.44 1.58 -14.33
C LEU A 196 -14.49 1.50 -15.44
N ARG A 197 -14.91 0.29 -15.75
CA ARG A 197 -15.90 -0.02 -16.78
C ARG A 197 -16.64 -1.30 -16.44
N ALA A 198 -17.86 -1.46 -16.96
CA ALA A 198 -18.63 -2.67 -16.79
C ALA A 198 -19.18 -3.17 -18.12
N TYR A 199 -19.23 -4.48 -18.27
CA TYR A 199 -19.82 -5.18 -19.40
C TYR A 199 -20.91 -6.10 -18.89
N ILE A 200 -22.09 -6.04 -19.51
CA ILE A 200 -23.25 -6.83 -19.11
C ILE A 200 -23.60 -7.77 -20.25
N LYS A 201 -23.73 -9.07 -19.95
CA LYS A 201 -24.25 -10.06 -20.88
C LYS A 201 -25.50 -10.71 -20.27
N GLN A 202 -26.49 -10.99 -21.09
CA GLN A 202 -27.73 -11.65 -20.68
C GLN A 202 -27.76 -13.07 -21.20
N ASP A 203 -28.39 -13.98 -20.42
CA ASP A 203 -28.63 -15.37 -20.77
C ASP A 203 -27.39 -16.13 -21.29
N VAL A 204 -26.24 -15.94 -20.62
CA VAL A 204 -24.99 -16.61 -20.99
C VAL A 204 -25.09 -18.11 -20.76
N PRO A 205 -24.92 -18.97 -21.78
CA PRO A 205 -24.99 -20.40 -21.63
C PRO A 205 -24.06 -20.96 -20.55
N GLY A 206 -24.60 -21.69 -19.57
CA GLY A 206 -23.84 -22.27 -18.47
C GLY A 206 -23.61 -21.33 -17.29
N PHE A 207 -24.06 -20.08 -17.35
CA PHE A 207 -24.03 -19.16 -16.22
C PHE A 207 -25.34 -19.25 -15.42
N SER A 208 -25.23 -19.26 -14.09
CA SER A 208 -26.38 -19.53 -13.21
C SER A 208 -27.33 -18.36 -13.01
N TYR A 209 -26.96 -17.17 -13.47
CA TYR A 209 -27.70 -15.92 -13.32
C TYR A 209 -28.18 -15.42 -14.70
N LYS A 210 -29.23 -14.61 -14.71
CA LYS A 210 -29.75 -14.00 -15.94
C LYS A 210 -28.75 -13.03 -16.57
N TYR A 211 -28.02 -12.26 -15.74
CA TYR A 211 -27.04 -11.29 -16.17
C TYR A 211 -25.65 -11.68 -15.65
N GLU A 212 -24.67 -11.73 -16.54
CA GLU A 212 -23.24 -11.75 -16.22
C GLU A 212 -22.70 -10.32 -16.30
N ILE A 213 -22.17 -9.82 -15.21
CA ILE A 213 -21.66 -8.45 -15.11
C ILE A 213 -20.14 -8.57 -14.87
N THR A 214 -19.36 -8.13 -15.83
CA THR A 214 -17.90 -8.05 -15.73
C THR A 214 -17.53 -6.61 -15.42
N MET A 215 -17.02 -6.36 -14.21
CA MET A 215 -16.41 -5.10 -13.79
C MET A 215 -14.91 -5.15 -14.13
N ALA A 216 -14.36 -4.11 -14.71
CA ALA A 216 -12.96 -4.08 -15.14
C ALA A 216 -12.34 -2.70 -14.91
N TRP A 217 -11.01 -2.66 -14.80
CA TRP A 217 -10.20 -1.46 -14.57
C TRP A 217 -8.82 -1.62 -15.20
N ASP A 218 -8.00 -0.58 -15.17
CA ASP A 218 -6.63 -0.67 -15.65
C ASP A 218 -5.68 -1.19 -14.56
N ALA A 219 -4.62 -1.88 -14.98
CA ALA A 219 -3.64 -2.41 -14.06
C ALA A 219 -2.89 -1.30 -13.33
N VAL A 220 -2.73 -1.47 -12.02
CA VAL A 220 -1.92 -0.59 -11.16
C VAL A 220 -0.52 -1.18 -11.02
N VAL A 221 0.50 -0.35 -11.28
CA VAL A 221 1.90 -0.77 -11.17
C VAL A 221 2.22 -1.12 -9.71
N GLY A 222 2.75 -2.30 -9.48
CA GLY A 222 3.11 -2.79 -8.13
C GLY A 222 1.97 -3.45 -7.36
N ALA A 223 0.73 -3.46 -7.87
CA ALA A 223 -0.35 -4.20 -7.26
C ALA A 223 -0.23 -5.70 -7.54
N THR A 224 -0.53 -6.53 -6.54
CA THR A 224 -0.64 -8.00 -6.66
C THR A 224 -2.08 -8.47 -6.67
N GLY A 225 -3.02 -7.59 -6.26
CA GLY A 225 -4.44 -7.86 -6.24
C GLY A 225 -5.29 -6.61 -6.10
N TYR A 226 -6.60 -6.81 -6.12
CA TYR A 226 -7.61 -5.76 -6.06
C TYR A 226 -8.80 -6.24 -5.24
N ASP A 227 -9.21 -5.45 -4.26
CA ASP A 227 -10.48 -5.60 -3.57
C ASP A 227 -11.57 -4.83 -4.29
N VAL A 228 -12.72 -5.46 -4.44
CA VAL A 228 -13.88 -4.90 -5.14
C VAL A 228 -15.00 -4.65 -4.14
N PHE A 229 -15.49 -3.43 -4.12
CA PHE A 229 -16.56 -2.97 -3.25
C PHE A 229 -17.77 -2.51 -4.07
N VAL A 230 -18.96 -2.72 -3.52
CA VAL A 230 -20.21 -2.35 -4.16
C VAL A 230 -21.10 -1.56 -3.20
N ASN A 231 -21.67 -0.49 -3.73
CA ASN A 231 -22.73 0.29 -3.09
C ASN A 231 -24.07 0.00 -3.76
N THR A 232 -25.07 -0.31 -2.97
CA THR A 232 -26.45 -0.51 -3.39
C THR A 232 -27.36 0.41 -2.58
N GLU A 233 -28.67 0.44 -2.88
CA GLU A 233 -29.65 1.19 -2.08
C GLU A 233 -29.69 0.76 -0.61
N THR A 234 -29.30 -0.48 -0.30
CA THR A 234 -29.41 -1.09 1.03
C THR A 234 -28.09 -1.42 1.70
N ALA A 235 -26.99 -1.34 0.98
CA ALA A 235 -25.64 -1.64 1.49
C ALA A 235 -24.63 -0.64 0.93
N GLN A 236 -23.76 -0.13 1.80
CA GLN A 236 -22.62 0.72 1.44
C GLN A 236 -21.33 -0.02 1.77
N ASP A 237 -20.30 0.18 0.96
CA ASP A 237 -18.96 -0.39 1.14
C ASP A 237 -18.96 -1.93 1.31
N PHE A 238 -19.91 -2.59 0.62
CA PHE A 238 -20.00 -4.04 0.69
C PHE A 238 -18.84 -4.68 -0.07
N HIS A 239 -17.95 -5.37 0.66
CA HIS A 239 -16.84 -6.09 0.05
C HIS A 239 -17.31 -7.32 -0.72
N MET A 240 -17.23 -7.28 -2.04
CA MET A 240 -17.63 -8.37 -2.94
C MET A 240 -16.62 -9.51 -2.98
N GLY A 241 -15.35 -9.20 -2.76
CA GLY A 241 -14.24 -10.13 -2.83
C GLY A 241 -13.02 -9.50 -3.48
N TYR A 242 -12.00 -10.31 -3.69
CA TYR A 242 -10.74 -9.87 -4.31
C TYR A 242 -10.44 -10.64 -5.60
N THR A 243 -9.56 -10.07 -6.42
CA THR A 243 -9.03 -10.72 -7.63
C THR A 243 -7.57 -10.31 -7.85
N ASN A 244 -6.78 -11.21 -8.39
CA ASN A 244 -5.40 -10.90 -8.82
C ASN A 244 -5.33 -10.35 -10.25
N GLY A 245 -6.50 -10.30 -10.93
CA GLY A 245 -6.63 -9.74 -12.27
C GLY A 245 -7.27 -8.35 -12.25
N THR A 246 -7.41 -7.75 -13.41
CA THR A 246 -8.02 -6.42 -13.60
C THR A 246 -9.50 -6.49 -13.95
N ALA A 247 -10.16 -7.56 -13.58
CA ALA A 247 -11.59 -7.74 -13.75
C ALA A 247 -12.18 -8.64 -12.67
N TYR A 248 -13.44 -8.39 -12.34
CA TYR A 248 -14.25 -9.18 -11.41
C TYR A 248 -15.61 -9.47 -12.04
N VAL A 249 -16.09 -10.71 -11.95
CA VAL A 249 -17.35 -11.14 -12.54
C VAL A 249 -18.36 -11.44 -11.45
N MET A 250 -19.55 -10.84 -11.57
CA MET A 250 -20.68 -11.13 -10.70
C MET A 250 -21.93 -11.48 -11.52
N GLY A 251 -22.92 -12.08 -10.87
CA GLY A 251 -24.20 -12.41 -11.46
C GLY A 251 -25.37 -11.68 -10.81
N SER A 252 -26.40 -11.36 -11.60
CA SER A 252 -27.68 -10.87 -11.11
C SER A 252 -28.83 -11.55 -11.82
N ASN A 253 -29.93 -11.83 -11.10
CA ASN A 253 -31.20 -12.30 -11.69
C ASN A 253 -32.21 -11.17 -11.90
N GLN A 254 -31.89 -9.97 -11.46
CA GLN A 254 -32.76 -8.80 -11.48
C GLN A 254 -32.10 -7.63 -12.18
N GLU A 255 -32.92 -6.78 -12.76
CA GLU A 255 -32.52 -5.44 -13.14
C GLU A 255 -32.22 -4.66 -11.89
N THR A 256 -31.05 -3.97 -11.89
CA THR A 256 -30.59 -3.24 -10.73
C THR A 256 -29.64 -2.12 -11.14
N THR A 257 -29.53 -1.14 -10.28
CA THR A 257 -28.46 -0.14 -10.37
C THR A 257 -27.61 -0.27 -9.12
N PHE A 258 -26.31 -0.32 -9.31
CA PHE A 258 -25.32 -0.31 -8.22
C PHE A 258 -24.08 0.48 -8.64
N GLU A 259 -23.31 0.84 -7.66
CA GLU A 259 -22.02 1.49 -7.85
C GLU A 259 -20.91 0.55 -7.39
N PHE A 260 -19.76 0.61 -8.04
CA PHE A 260 -18.59 -0.10 -7.54
C PHE A 260 -17.35 0.78 -7.55
N TYR A 261 -16.45 0.45 -6.67
CA TYR A 261 -15.09 0.98 -6.63
C TYR A 261 -14.10 -0.14 -6.31
N VAL A 262 -12.83 0.13 -6.54
CA VAL A 262 -11.76 -0.86 -6.44
C VAL A 262 -10.59 -0.27 -5.67
N VAL A 263 -9.98 -1.08 -4.79
CA VAL A 263 -8.76 -0.77 -4.06
C VAL A 263 -7.67 -1.73 -4.53
N ALA A 264 -6.55 -1.21 -5.01
CA ALA A 264 -5.39 -2.02 -5.37
C ALA A 264 -4.56 -2.33 -4.12
N PHE A 265 -4.02 -3.53 -4.00
CA PHE A 265 -3.17 -3.91 -2.87
C PHE A 265 -1.96 -4.74 -3.31
N ASN A 266 -0.95 -4.78 -2.45
CA ASN A 266 0.13 -5.76 -2.43
C ASN A 266 0.43 -6.15 -0.98
N ASP A 267 1.49 -6.93 -0.74
CA ASP A 267 1.85 -7.42 0.60
C ASP A 267 2.21 -6.31 1.61
N GLU A 268 2.43 -5.08 1.15
CA GLU A 268 2.95 -3.99 1.97
C GLU A 268 2.01 -2.78 2.08
N THR A 269 1.11 -2.58 1.10
CA THR A 269 0.28 -1.36 1.03
C THR A 269 -0.98 -1.55 0.20
N GLU A 270 -1.94 -0.66 0.45
CA GLU A 270 -3.15 -0.49 -0.33
C GLU A 270 -3.17 0.89 -1.01
N SER A 271 -3.89 1.01 -2.09
CA SER A 271 -4.16 2.30 -2.75
C SER A 271 -5.30 3.05 -2.06
N GLU A 272 -5.46 4.33 -2.38
CA GLU A 272 -6.77 4.96 -2.20
C GLU A 272 -7.82 4.25 -3.07
N PRO A 273 -9.11 4.27 -2.68
CA PRO A 273 -10.18 3.78 -3.54
C PRO A 273 -10.18 4.49 -4.89
N SER A 274 -10.58 3.77 -5.93
CA SER A 274 -10.86 4.37 -7.23
C SER A 274 -12.04 5.35 -7.14
N GLU A 275 -12.25 6.14 -8.20
CA GLU A 275 -13.56 6.78 -8.39
C GLU A 275 -14.66 5.73 -8.49
N VAL A 276 -15.85 6.09 -8.04
CA VAL A 276 -17.04 5.22 -8.07
C VAL A 276 -17.58 5.14 -9.50
N TYR A 277 -17.92 3.94 -9.96
CA TYR A 277 -18.51 3.69 -11.26
C TYR A 277 -19.93 3.13 -11.11
N THR A 278 -20.91 3.80 -11.73
CA THR A 278 -22.32 3.38 -11.69
C THR A 278 -22.62 2.36 -12.79
N VAL A 279 -23.18 1.21 -12.41
CA VAL A 279 -23.63 0.15 -13.31
C VAL A 279 -25.14 0.10 -13.31
N VAL A 280 -25.76 0.16 -14.50
CA VAL A 280 -27.22 0.03 -14.69
C VAL A 280 -27.50 -1.24 -15.45
N VAL A 281 -28.08 -2.25 -14.76
CA VAL A 281 -28.51 -3.52 -15.35
C VAL A 281 -29.98 -3.39 -15.71
N LYS A 282 -30.31 -3.37 -17.00
CA LYS A 282 -31.69 -3.28 -17.51
C LYS A 282 -32.03 -4.44 -18.45
N GLY A 283 -33.25 -4.92 -18.41
CA GLY A 283 -33.75 -6.11 -19.10
C GLY A 283 -34.03 -6.00 -20.59
N ASP A 284 -33.85 -4.94 -21.28
CA ASP A 284 -34.04 -4.81 -22.74
C ASP A 284 -33.22 -3.64 -23.35
N ALA A 285 -32.20 -3.23 -22.68
CA ALA A 285 -31.22 -2.33 -23.24
C ALA A 285 -29.83 -2.98 -23.16
N ILE A 286 -29.57 -3.91 -24.06
CA ILE A 286 -28.37 -3.74 -24.83
C ILE A 286 -28.62 -2.46 -25.65
N GLU A 287 -28.43 -1.28 -25.07
CA GLU A 287 -27.61 -0.34 -25.76
C GLU A 287 -26.20 -0.95 -25.70
N GLU A 288 -25.95 -2.00 -26.49
CA GLU A 288 -24.79 -1.98 -27.30
C GLU A 288 -24.71 -0.55 -27.81
N MET A 289 -23.82 0.25 -27.27
CA MET A 289 -23.25 1.31 -28.08
C MET A 289 -22.52 0.53 -29.17
N ASN A 290 -23.30 0.27 -30.26
CA ASN A 290 -22.99 -0.64 -31.35
C ASN A 290 -21.91 -0.02 -32.22
N ALA A 291 -20.65 -0.13 -31.74
CA ALA A 291 -19.61 -0.33 -32.73
C ALA A 291 -19.65 -1.81 -33.07
N SER A 292 -20.54 -2.23 -33.99
CA SER A 292 -20.45 -3.58 -34.54
C SER A 292 -19.24 -3.62 -35.45
N PHE A 293 -18.29 -4.51 -35.15
CA PHE A 293 -17.18 -4.76 -36.04
C PHE A 293 -16.90 -6.25 -36.10
N ASN A 294 -16.35 -6.71 -37.19
CA ASN A 294 -15.88 -8.07 -37.37
C ASN A 294 -14.35 -8.10 -37.40
N ILE A 295 -13.79 -9.20 -36.91
CA ILE A 295 -12.34 -9.44 -37.02
C ILE A 295 -12.08 -10.77 -37.72
N TYR A 296 -11.13 -10.77 -38.64
CA TYR A 296 -10.72 -11.97 -39.33
C TYR A 296 -9.26 -11.86 -39.84
N PRO A 297 -8.59 -13.02 -40.04
CA PRO A 297 -9.01 -14.34 -39.59
C PRO A 297 -8.91 -14.48 -38.06
N ASN A 298 -9.66 -15.40 -37.47
CA ASN A 298 -9.54 -15.78 -36.08
C ASN A 298 -9.70 -17.30 -35.99
N PRO A 299 -8.65 -18.08 -35.72
CA PRO A 299 -7.27 -17.68 -35.35
C PRO A 299 -6.49 -16.89 -36.40
N VAL A 300 -5.52 -16.07 -35.94
CA VAL A 300 -4.69 -15.22 -36.78
C VAL A 300 -3.21 -15.54 -36.63
N ASN A 301 -2.46 -15.47 -37.77
CA ASN A 301 -0.99 -15.57 -37.78
C ASN A 301 -0.35 -14.18 -37.77
N ASP A 302 -0.40 -13.44 -38.87
CA ASP A 302 0.40 -12.22 -39.01
C ASP A 302 -0.46 -10.94 -39.00
N ARG A 303 -1.65 -10.98 -39.60
CA ARG A 303 -2.49 -9.79 -39.82
C ARG A 303 -3.93 -10.03 -39.45
N LEU A 304 -4.44 -9.23 -38.52
CA LEU A 304 -5.84 -9.19 -38.13
C LEU A 304 -6.52 -8.04 -38.88
N TYR A 305 -7.63 -8.32 -39.54
CA TYR A 305 -8.47 -7.32 -40.21
C TYR A 305 -9.65 -6.96 -39.30
N ILE A 306 -9.89 -5.67 -39.16
CA ILE A 306 -11.04 -5.11 -38.44
C ILE A 306 -11.95 -4.47 -39.48
N GLU A 307 -13.17 -4.97 -39.59
CA GLU A 307 -14.21 -4.43 -40.47
C GLU A 307 -15.33 -3.85 -39.62
N ALA A 308 -15.47 -2.52 -39.63
CA ALA A 308 -16.45 -1.78 -38.86
C ALA A 308 -17.41 -1.05 -39.80
N GLU A 309 -18.70 -0.93 -39.41
CA GLU A 309 -19.72 -0.20 -40.18
C GLU A 309 -19.47 1.31 -40.20
N THR A 310 -18.74 1.83 -39.21
CA THR A 310 -18.38 3.25 -39.08
C THR A 310 -16.88 3.42 -38.99
N GLU A 311 -16.41 4.66 -39.07
CA GLU A 311 -14.98 4.98 -39.01
C GLU A 311 -14.37 4.56 -37.70
N VAL A 312 -13.28 3.77 -37.76
CA VAL A 312 -12.46 3.40 -36.61
C VAL A 312 -11.54 4.56 -36.26
N LYS A 313 -11.74 5.17 -35.11
CA LYS A 313 -10.93 6.28 -34.59
C LYS A 313 -9.65 5.80 -33.94
N GLU A 314 -9.74 4.69 -33.22
CA GLU A 314 -8.64 4.07 -32.47
C GLU A 314 -8.90 2.59 -32.33
N PHE A 315 -7.85 1.81 -32.29
CA PHE A 315 -7.90 0.43 -31.79
C PHE A 315 -6.71 0.12 -30.87
N VAL A 316 -6.95 -0.78 -29.93
CA VAL A 316 -5.94 -1.24 -28.97
C VAL A 316 -6.03 -2.75 -28.82
N VAL A 317 -4.87 -3.44 -28.88
CA VAL A 317 -4.77 -4.86 -28.64
C VAL A 317 -4.20 -5.10 -27.25
N TYR A 318 -4.87 -5.95 -26.49
CA TYR A 318 -4.47 -6.36 -25.13
C TYR A 318 -4.24 -7.86 -25.05
N ASP A 319 -3.35 -8.28 -24.18
CA ASP A 319 -3.26 -9.68 -23.77
C ASP A 319 -4.31 -10.02 -22.70
N ILE A 320 -4.32 -11.29 -22.24
CA ILE A 320 -5.24 -11.79 -21.21
C ILE A 320 -5.05 -11.11 -19.83
N TYR A 321 -3.94 -10.38 -19.63
CA TYR A 321 -3.65 -9.63 -18.41
C TYR A 321 -3.97 -8.14 -18.54
N GLY A 322 -4.61 -7.73 -19.66
CA GLY A 322 -4.93 -6.33 -19.93
C GLY A 322 -3.74 -5.46 -20.35
N ARG A 323 -2.58 -6.05 -20.60
CA ARG A 323 -1.39 -5.29 -21.02
C ARG A 323 -1.50 -4.91 -22.49
N HIS A 324 -1.28 -3.64 -22.80
CA HIS A 324 -1.23 -3.12 -24.16
C HIS A 324 -0.15 -3.80 -24.98
N GLN A 325 -0.50 -4.29 -26.14
CA GLN A 325 0.43 -4.89 -27.10
C GLN A 325 0.61 -4.02 -28.34
N VAL A 326 -0.49 -3.48 -28.87
CA VAL A 326 -0.51 -2.62 -30.04
C VAL A 326 -1.53 -1.51 -29.82
N THR A 327 -1.17 -0.27 -30.12
CA THR A 327 -2.08 0.88 -30.14
C THR A 327 -1.80 1.71 -31.37
N GLU A 328 -2.77 1.89 -32.25
CA GLU A 328 -2.65 2.75 -33.43
C GLU A 328 -3.94 3.54 -33.67
N THR A 329 -3.77 4.74 -34.22
CA THR A 329 -4.86 5.56 -34.75
C THR A 329 -4.88 5.37 -36.26
N PRO A 330 -5.93 4.78 -36.84
CA PRO A 330 -6.00 4.53 -38.26
C PRO A 330 -6.00 5.84 -39.06
N SER A 331 -5.28 5.88 -40.18
CA SER A 331 -5.15 7.07 -41.01
C SER A 331 -6.23 7.21 -42.10
N ARG A 332 -7.18 6.27 -42.22
CA ARG A 332 -8.18 6.21 -43.28
C ARG A 332 -9.52 5.60 -42.85
N GLN A 333 -10.63 6.06 -43.49
CA GLN A 333 -11.94 5.39 -43.42
C GLN A 333 -11.87 3.98 -44.03
N GLY A 334 -12.46 3.02 -43.35
CA GLY A 334 -12.66 1.65 -43.84
C GLY A 334 -11.97 0.58 -42.98
N ASN A 335 -11.77 -0.58 -43.58
CA ASN A 335 -11.18 -1.73 -42.90
C ASN A 335 -9.77 -1.43 -42.40
N VAL A 336 -9.53 -1.72 -41.14
CA VAL A 336 -8.21 -1.53 -40.49
C VAL A 336 -7.46 -2.87 -40.48
N THR A 337 -6.16 -2.82 -40.76
CA THR A 337 -5.28 -3.98 -40.66
C THR A 337 -4.34 -3.79 -39.48
N VAL A 338 -4.33 -4.74 -38.57
CA VAL A 338 -3.46 -4.78 -37.39
C VAL A 338 -2.37 -5.81 -37.63
N ASP A 339 -1.10 -5.40 -37.53
CA ASP A 339 0.02 -6.33 -37.56
C ASP A 339 0.16 -6.97 -36.18
N VAL A 340 0.04 -8.28 -36.14
CA VAL A 340 0.13 -9.11 -34.91
C VAL A 340 1.24 -10.17 -35.03
N ALA A 341 2.12 -10.05 -36.02
CA ALA A 341 3.18 -11.03 -36.29
C ALA A 341 4.11 -11.23 -35.09
N ASP A 342 4.44 -10.14 -34.37
CA ASP A 342 5.35 -10.17 -33.22
C ASP A 342 4.69 -10.62 -31.92
N LEU A 343 3.37 -10.83 -31.91
CA LEU A 343 2.68 -11.35 -30.72
C LEU A 343 2.95 -12.85 -30.55
N LYS A 344 3.13 -13.28 -29.31
CA LYS A 344 3.23 -14.71 -28.96
C LYS A 344 1.90 -15.41 -29.15
N SER A 345 1.95 -16.71 -29.47
CA SER A 345 0.74 -17.53 -29.54
C SER A 345 -0.05 -17.44 -28.23
N GLY A 346 -1.35 -17.16 -28.31
CA GLY A 346 -2.20 -16.95 -27.15
C GLY A 346 -3.52 -16.27 -27.46
N ILE A 347 -4.28 -15.96 -26.42
CA ILE A 347 -5.55 -15.24 -26.48
C ILE A 347 -5.30 -13.75 -26.27
N TYR A 348 -5.91 -12.93 -27.16
CA TYR A 348 -5.84 -11.48 -27.12
C TYR A 348 -7.22 -10.87 -27.30
N PHE A 349 -7.33 -9.59 -26.97
CA PHE A 349 -8.52 -8.79 -27.16
C PHE A 349 -8.16 -7.57 -27.99
N VAL A 350 -9.03 -7.20 -28.92
CA VAL A 350 -8.96 -5.94 -29.66
C VAL A 350 -10.14 -5.07 -29.26
N LYS A 351 -9.85 -3.88 -28.75
CA LYS A 351 -10.80 -2.81 -28.50
C LYS A 351 -10.79 -1.89 -29.70
N VAL A 352 -11.97 -1.55 -30.21
CA VAL A 352 -12.16 -0.61 -31.32
C VAL A 352 -13.03 0.54 -30.85
N VAL A 353 -12.61 1.77 -31.12
CA VAL A 353 -13.34 3.00 -30.83
C VAL A 353 -13.82 3.60 -32.16
N THR A 354 -15.11 3.90 -32.26
CA THR A 354 -15.75 4.55 -33.42
C THR A 354 -16.49 5.80 -32.95
N GLU A 355 -17.13 6.52 -33.85
CA GLU A 355 -18.04 7.62 -33.48
C GLU A 355 -19.32 7.16 -32.78
N ASN A 356 -19.70 5.89 -32.96
CA ASN A 356 -20.89 5.28 -32.36
C ASN A 356 -20.62 4.57 -31.04
N GLY A 357 -19.37 4.63 -30.52
CA GLY A 357 -18.94 4.02 -29.26
C GLY A 357 -17.74 3.11 -29.43
N GLU A 358 -17.53 2.25 -28.43
CA GLU A 358 -16.43 1.29 -28.40
C GLU A 358 -16.95 -0.14 -28.24
N ALA A 359 -16.20 -1.09 -28.80
CA ALA A 359 -16.47 -2.52 -28.62
C ALA A 359 -15.17 -3.30 -28.53
N VAL A 360 -15.25 -4.49 -27.92
CA VAL A 360 -14.09 -5.39 -27.71
C VAL A 360 -14.41 -6.77 -28.25
N GLN A 361 -13.50 -7.35 -29.02
CA GLN A 361 -13.59 -8.72 -29.47
C GLN A 361 -12.34 -9.52 -29.14
N ARG A 362 -12.50 -10.82 -28.88
CA ARG A 362 -11.43 -11.76 -28.61
C ARG A 362 -10.91 -12.38 -29.90
N PHE A 363 -9.58 -12.54 -30.03
CA PHE A 363 -8.98 -13.34 -31.07
C PHE A 363 -7.90 -14.28 -30.51
N VAL A 364 -7.54 -15.29 -31.30
CA VAL A 364 -6.49 -16.26 -31.00
C VAL A 364 -5.32 -16.02 -31.95
N LYS A 365 -4.13 -15.78 -31.42
CA LYS A 365 -2.86 -15.73 -32.16
C LYS A 365 -2.24 -17.13 -32.17
N GLU A 366 -1.95 -17.65 -33.38
CA GLU A 366 -1.21 -18.90 -33.60
C GLU A 366 0.31 -18.68 -33.70
#